data_bd60602939745d5b693517a057f49ab9
#
_entry.id   bd60602939745d5b693517a057f49ab9
#
_cell.length_a   1.000
_cell.length_b   1.000
_cell.length_c   1.000
_cell.angle_alpha   90.00
_cell.angle_beta   90.00
_cell.angle_gamma   90.00
#
_symmetry.space_group_name_H-M   'P 1'
#
loop_
_entity.id
_entity.type
_entity.pdbx_description
1 polymer ?
#
loop_
_entity_poly.entity_id
_entity_poly.type
_entity_poly.pdbx_seq_one_letter_code
_entity_poly.pdbx_strand_id
1 'polypeptide(L)'
;MIRTVITSVIAAGFAGTAFAGTAFTAKLETPMPKAEKIVAAKVLWNCKADTCVAELSRKTVNVKTCKKVVKEVGKVAEFSNKNGALSAADLETCNAAAKS
;
A
#
# COMPACT_ATOMS: atom_id res chain seq x y z
N MET A 1 39.19 20.96 -4.47
CA MET A 1 38.55 20.60 -4.45
C MET A 1 37.44 20.40 -4.07
N ILE A 2 36.85 20.35 -4.10
CA ILE A 2 35.93 20.15 -3.84
C ILE A 2 34.86 19.90 -3.84
N ARG A 3 34.27 19.75 -3.71
CA ARG A 3 33.32 19.43 -3.73
C ARG A 3 32.35 19.39 -3.45
N THR A 4 31.77 19.37 -3.33
CA THR A 4 30.91 19.21 -3.21
C THR A 4 29.85 19.10 -3.13
N VAL A 5 29.29 19.04 -2.95
CA VAL A 5 28.32 18.83 -2.93
C VAL A 5 27.23 18.71 -2.98
N ILE A 6 26.61 18.69 -2.87
CA ILE A 6 25.69 18.65 -2.99
C ILE A 6 24.70 18.16 -2.90
N THR A 7 24.25 17.94 -3.02
CA THR A 7 23.55 17.23 -2.92
C THR A 7 22.42 17.30 -2.40
N SER A 8 22.10 17.20 -1.82
CA SER A 8 21.21 17.28 -1.19
C SER A 8 20.00 17.51 -1.54
N VAL A 9 19.72 17.99 -1.94
CA VAL A 9 18.74 18.35 -2.42
C VAL A 9 17.67 17.62 -2.49
N ILE A 10 17.78 16.74 -2.77
CA ILE A 10 16.91 15.94 -2.99
C ILE A 10 15.84 15.81 -2.17
N ALA A 11 15.97 15.65 -1.05
CA ALA A 11 14.95 15.44 -0.16
C ALA A 11 13.86 16.38 -0.31
N ALA A 12 14.20 17.50 -0.70
CA ALA A 12 13.23 18.49 -0.80
C ALA A 12 12.06 18.08 -1.64
N GLY A 13 12.30 17.30 -2.59
CA GLY A 13 11.26 16.94 -3.48
C GLY A 13 10.08 16.32 -2.82
N PHE A 14 10.30 15.64 -1.75
CA PHE A 14 9.23 15.01 -1.15
C PHE A 14 8.42 15.86 -0.32
N ALA A 15 9.04 16.75 0.32
CA ALA A 15 8.36 17.61 1.24
C ALA A 15 7.19 18.28 0.60
N GLY A 16 7.29 18.53 -0.65
CA GLY A 16 6.21 19.24 -1.31
C GLY A 16 4.95 18.44 -1.48
N THR A 17 5.01 17.19 -1.27
CA THR A 17 3.86 16.37 -1.50
C THR A 17 2.99 16.32 -0.28
N ALA A 18 1.87 16.96 -0.36
CA ALA A 18 0.95 16.95 0.75
C ALA A 18 -0.18 16.00 0.41
N PHE A 19 -0.36 15.00 1.22
CA PHE A 19 -1.44 14.08 1.03
C PHE A 19 -2.48 14.24 2.10
N ALA A 20 -3.71 14.24 1.71
CA ALA A 20 -4.79 14.30 2.67
C ALA A 20 -4.97 12.96 3.36
N GLY A 21 -4.45 11.92 2.77
CA GLY A 21 -4.66 10.59 3.29
C GLY A 21 -3.45 9.95 3.94
N THR A 22 -3.62 8.71 4.30
CA THR A 22 -2.57 7.92 4.92
C THR A 22 -2.17 6.84 3.92
N ALA A 23 -0.89 6.61 3.75
CA ALA A 23 -0.41 5.58 2.84
C ALA A 23 -0.65 4.19 3.42
N PHE A 24 -1.32 3.36 2.67
CA PHE A 24 -1.58 1.98 3.06
C PHE A 24 -0.71 1.08 2.19
N THR A 25 -0.23 -0.01 2.77
CA THR A 25 0.60 -0.97 2.04
C THR A 25 -0.02 -2.35 2.14
N ALA A 26 -0.19 -3.00 1.00
CA ALA A 26 -0.69 -4.36 0.96
C ALA A 26 0.44 -5.22 0.37
N LYS A 27 0.89 -6.20 1.14
CA LYS A 27 1.92 -7.12 0.66
C LYS A 27 1.23 -8.37 0.15
N LEU A 28 1.44 -8.68 -1.12
CA LEU A 28 0.76 -9.80 -1.75
C LEU A 28 1.45 -11.13 -1.43
N GLU A 29 0.66 -12.19 -1.34
CA GLU A 29 1.23 -13.51 -1.15
C GLU A 29 1.90 -13.98 -2.42
N THR A 30 1.37 -13.56 -3.57
CA THR A 30 1.94 -13.93 -4.86
C THR A 30 2.34 -12.66 -5.59
N PRO A 31 3.61 -12.52 -5.93
CA PRO A 31 4.05 -11.31 -6.64
C PRO A 31 3.40 -11.16 -8.01
N MET A 32 3.21 -9.95 -8.43
CA MET A 32 2.68 -9.68 -9.76
C MET A 32 3.81 -9.79 -10.78
N PRO A 33 3.52 -10.29 -11.98
CA PRO A 33 4.56 -10.41 -13.01
C PRO A 33 5.10 -9.06 -13.47
N LYS A 34 4.33 -8.00 -13.32
CA LYS A 34 4.79 -6.67 -13.70
C LYS A 34 4.04 -5.61 -12.93
N ALA A 35 4.61 -4.41 -12.90
CA ALA A 35 3.99 -3.30 -12.19
C ALA A 35 2.63 -2.98 -12.81
N GLU A 36 1.66 -2.66 -11.98
CA GLU A 36 0.30 -2.44 -12.43
C GLU A 36 -0.42 -1.48 -11.52
N LYS A 37 -1.36 -0.73 -12.08
CA LYS A 37 -2.20 0.14 -11.27
C LYS A 37 -3.58 -0.49 -11.20
N ILE A 38 -4.09 -0.63 -9.99
CA ILE A 38 -5.36 -1.30 -9.76
C ILE A 38 -6.26 -0.42 -8.92
N VAL A 39 -7.54 -0.33 -9.30
CA VAL A 39 -8.50 0.42 -8.50
C VAL A 39 -9.16 -0.54 -7.53
N ALA A 40 -9.06 -0.24 -6.24
CA ALA A 40 -9.70 -1.06 -5.21
C ALA A 40 -10.07 -0.13 -4.06
N ALA A 41 -11.18 -0.41 -3.39
CA ALA A 41 -11.66 0.43 -2.31
C ALA A 41 -11.80 1.89 -2.78
N LYS A 42 -12.14 2.08 -4.05
CA LYS A 42 -12.35 3.40 -4.66
C LYS A 42 -11.08 4.25 -4.74
N VAL A 43 -9.93 3.61 -4.65
CA VAL A 43 -8.65 4.30 -4.70
C VAL A 43 -7.73 3.58 -5.66
N LEU A 44 -6.82 4.32 -6.26
CA LEU A 44 -5.86 3.74 -7.18
C LEU A 44 -4.67 3.20 -6.40
N TRP A 45 -4.38 1.94 -6.58
CA TRP A 45 -3.24 1.29 -5.95
C TRP A 45 -2.14 1.08 -6.96
N ASN A 46 -0.92 1.41 -6.58
CA ASN A 46 0.25 1.15 -7.40
C ASN A 46 0.87 -0.13 -6.91
N CYS A 47 0.83 -1.15 -7.74
CA CYS A 47 1.36 -2.45 -7.37
C CYS A 47 2.62 -2.76 -8.14
N LYS A 48 3.64 -3.23 -7.44
CA LYS A 48 4.89 -3.59 -8.06
C LYS A 48 5.45 -4.79 -7.30
N ALA A 49 5.77 -5.84 -8.01
CA ALA A 49 6.22 -7.09 -7.41
C ALA A 49 5.17 -7.55 -6.39
N ASP A 50 5.51 -7.66 -5.14
CA ASP A 50 4.57 -8.13 -4.14
C ASP A 50 3.99 -7.00 -3.27
N THR A 51 4.15 -5.77 -3.68
CA THR A 51 3.71 -4.64 -2.85
C THR A 51 2.75 -3.72 -3.59
N CYS A 52 1.64 -3.41 -2.96
CA CYS A 52 0.69 -2.45 -3.49
C CYS A 52 0.54 -1.31 -2.49
N VAL A 53 0.58 -0.08 -2.96
CA VAL A 53 0.51 1.09 -2.10
C VAL A 53 -0.55 2.06 -2.60
N ALA A 54 -1.28 2.66 -1.69
CA ALA A 54 -2.26 3.68 -2.04
C ALA A 54 -2.47 4.63 -0.87
N GLU A 55 -3.08 5.77 -1.16
CA GLU A 55 -3.42 6.74 -0.13
C GLU A 55 -4.90 6.68 0.13
N LEU A 56 -5.29 6.48 1.36
CA LEU A 56 -6.70 6.46 1.72
C LEU A 56 -6.97 7.58 2.72
N SER A 57 -8.20 8.05 2.74
CA SER A 57 -8.57 9.12 3.66
C SER A 57 -8.73 8.63 5.09
N ARG A 58 -8.86 7.34 5.30
CA ARG A 58 -9.00 6.81 6.64
C ARG A 58 -7.64 6.55 7.27
N LYS A 59 -7.59 6.56 8.59
CA LYS A 59 -6.33 6.40 9.29
C LYS A 59 -6.14 5.02 9.90
N THR A 60 -7.19 4.24 9.95
CA THR A 60 -7.13 2.94 10.60
C THR A 60 -7.21 1.80 9.59
N VAL A 61 -6.35 0.83 9.77
CA VAL A 61 -6.39 -0.38 8.97
C VAL A 61 -7.56 -1.23 9.47
N ASN A 62 -8.40 -1.70 8.57
CA ASN A 62 -9.51 -2.56 9.00
C ASN A 62 -9.80 -3.63 7.97
N VAL A 63 -10.52 -4.66 8.42
CA VAL A 63 -10.84 -5.81 7.58
C VAL A 63 -11.69 -5.43 6.38
N LYS A 64 -12.62 -4.53 6.58
CA LYS A 64 -13.52 -4.12 5.51
C LYS A 64 -12.77 -3.56 4.30
N THR A 65 -11.81 -2.68 4.55
CA THR A 65 -11.02 -2.10 3.49
C THR A 65 -10.15 -3.18 2.85
N CYS A 66 -9.57 -4.04 3.67
CA CYS A 66 -8.72 -5.11 3.18
C CYS A 66 -9.51 -6.04 2.24
N LYS A 67 -10.74 -6.38 2.61
CA LYS A 67 -11.57 -7.23 1.78
C LYS A 67 -11.79 -6.63 0.39
N LYS A 68 -11.97 -5.33 0.33
CA LYS A 68 -12.17 -4.68 -0.96
C LYS A 68 -10.91 -4.74 -1.81
N VAL A 69 -9.75 -4.67 -1.18
CA VAL A 69 -8.48 -4.71 -1.89
C VAL A 69 -8.20 -6.12 -2.40
N VAL A 70 -8.39 -7.15 -1.55
CA VAL A 70 -8.07 -8.51 -1.97
C VAL A 70 -8.97 -9.01 -3.08
N LYS A 71 -10.15 -8.43 -3.23
CA LYS A 71 -11.03 -8.81 -4.33
C LYS A 71 -10.40 -8.45 -5.68
N GLU A 72 -9.52 -7.47 -5.66
CA GLU A 72 -8.88 -7.02 -6.90
C GLU A 72 -7.47 -7.56 -7.07
N VAL A 73 -6.72 -7.64 -5.98
CA VAL A 73 -5.32 -8.03 -6.08
C VAL A 73 -4.99 -9.44 -5.62
N GLY A 74 -5.93 -10.10 -4.98
CA GLY A 74 -5.67 -11.45 -4.47
C GLY A 74 -5.23 -11.42 -3.02
N LYS A 75 -4.89 -12.57 -2.47
CA LYS A 75 -4.53 -12.67 -1.06
C LYS A 75 -3.32 -11.86 -0.69
N VAL A 76 -3.34 -11.31 0.51
CA VAL A 76 -2.24 -10.49 1.02
C VAL A 76 -1.62 -11.15 2.25
N ALA A 77 -0.31 -11.02 2.36
CA ALA A 77 0.42 -11.53 3.52
C ALA A 77 0.40 -10.47 4.63
N GLU A 78 0.19 -9.22 4.26
CA GLU A 78 0.20 -8.13 5.22
C GLU A 78 -0.61 -6.97 4.68
N PHE A 79 -1.32 -6.27 5.55
CA PHE A 79 -2.06 -5.08 5.16
C PHE A 79 -1.89 -4.08 6.28
N SER A 80 -1.21 -2.98 6.00
CA SER A 80 -0.80 -2.06 7.06
C SER A 80 -0.74 -0.62 6.61
N ASN A 81 -0.59 0.27 7.58
CA ASN A 81 -0.28 1.66 7.32
C ASN A 81 0.62 2.12 8.47
N LYS A 82 0.91 3.41 8.53
CA LYS A 82 1.81 3.90 9.58
C LYS A 82 1.25 3.77 10.99
N ASN A 83 -0.04 3.58 11.11
CA ASN A 83 -0.68 3.48 12.41
C ASN A 83 -0.85 2.05 12.91
N GLY A 84 -0.60 1.07 12.06
CA GLY A 84 -0.74 -0.32 12.48
C GLY A 84 -0.93 -1.27 11.34
N ALA A 85 -1.21 -2.51 11.68
CA ALA A 85 -1.39 -3.56 10.70
C ALA A 85 -2.50 -4.48 11.16
N LEU A 86 -3.09 -5.22 10.22
CA LEU A 86 -4.10 -6.20 10.58
C LEU A 86 -3.43 -7.36 11.31
N SER A 87 -4.12 -7.90 12.30
CA SER A 87 -3.65 -9.07 13.02
C SER A 87 -3.76 -10.28 12.11
N ALA A 88 -3.15 -11.38 12.51
CA ALA A 88 -3.21 -12.61 11.74
C ALA A 88 -4.65 -13.07 11.54
N ALA A 89 -5.46 -12.96 12.58
CA ALA A 89 -6.86 -13.35 12.49
C ALA A 89 -7.64 -12.50 11.52
N ASP A 90 -7.37 -11.19 11.54
CA ASP A 90 -8.05 -10.28 10.63
C ASP A 90 -7.60 -10.48 9.19
N LEU A 91 -6.33 -10.81 8.99
CA LEU A 91 -5.81 -11.10 7.66
C LEU A 91 -6.51 -12.33 7.09
N GLU A 92 -6.72 -13.32 7.92
CA GLU A 92 -7.39 -14.52 7.49
C GLU A 92 -8.80 -14.21 7.04
N THR A 93 -9.51 -13.42 7.84
CA THR A 93 -10.86 -13.00 7.50
C THR A 93 -10.88 -12.20 6.21
N CYS A 94 -9.91 -11.32 6.05
CA CYS A 94 -9.80 -10.51 4.85
C CYS A 94 -9.56 -11.39 3.63
N ASN A 95 -8.60 -12.30 3.73
CA ASN A 95 -8.23 -13.14 2.60
C ASN A 95 -9.32 -14.11 2.18
N ALA A 96 -10.27 -14.36 3.04
CA ALA A 96 -11.40 -15.22 2.69
C ALA A 96 -12.23 -14.57 1.58
N ALA A 97 -12.12 -13.26 1.42
CA ALA A 97 -12.83 -12.53 0.38
C ALA A 97 -12.01 -12.37 -0.90
N ALA A 98 -10.77 -12.86 -0.91
CA ALA A 98 -9.90 -12.67 -2.06
C ALA A 98 -10.41 -13.42 -3.27
N LYS A 99 -10.13 -12.86 -4.44
CA LYS A 99 -10.48 -13.57 -5.66
C LYS A 99 -9.49 -14.72 -5.79
N SER A 100 -9.92 -15.78 -6.35
CA SER A 100 -9.06 -16.95 -6.49
C SER A 100 -8.52 -17.09 -7.90
#